data_35fa6945590598ef175861c2f52e53b3
#
_entry.id   35fa6945590598ef175861c2f52e53b3
#
_cell.length_a   1.000
_cell.length_b   1.000
_cell.length_c   1.000
_cell.angle_alpha   90.00
_cell.angle_beta   90.00
_cell.angle_gamma   90.00
#
_symmetry.space_group_name_H-M   'P 1'
#
loop_
_entity.id
_entity.type
_entity.pdbx_description
1 polymer ?
#
loop_
_entity_poly.entity_id
_entity_poly.type
_entity_poly.pdbx_seq_one_letter_code
_entity_poly.pdbx_strand_id
1 'polypeptide(L)'
;MTSSIIYEGNLRTVCTHQRSGSVIETDAPVDNNGKGERFSPTDLVATALGTCMMTIMGMRAREMKLNLEGVKIEVEKIMKADPRRISGVNLTFHFPDSLQVDEDQKAVLEHAAHTCPVMYSIHPDIRVNTLFHWNILTA
;
A
#
# COMPACT_ATOMS: atom_id res chain seq x y z
N MET A 1 1.10 -20.63 10.38
CA MET A 1 -0.26 -20.17 10.02
C MET A 1 -0.31 -18.67 10.14
N THR A 2 -0.65 -17.93 9.07
CA THR A 2 -0.65 -16.48 9.04
C THR A 2 -1.96 -15.90 9.59
N SER A 3 -3.08 -16.36 9.06
CA SER A 3 -4.40 -15.84 9.43
C SER A 3 -5.47 -16.89 9.22
N SER A 4 -6.65 -16.62 9.77
CA SER A 4 -7.86 -17.38 9.50
C SER A 4 -8.94 -16.44 8.99
N ILE A 5 -9.84 -16.96 8.16
CA ILE A 5 -10.91 -16.20 7.52
C ILE A 5 -12.23 -16.90 7.80
N ILE A 6 -13.23 -16.15 8.24
CA ILE A 6 -14.59 -16.62 8.39
C ILE A 6 -15.49 -15.82 7.44
N TYR A 7 -16.28 -16.53 6.64
CA TYR A 7 -17.28 -15.91 5.81
C TYR A 7 -18.55 -15.69 6.63
N GLU A 8 -18.98 -14.44 6.76
CA GLU A 8 -20.16 -14.10 7.56
C GLU A 8 -21.45 -14.04 6.76
N GLY A 9 -21.42 -14.31 5.46
CA GLY A 9 -22.53 -14.09 4.57
C GLY A 9 -22.58 -12.65 4.08
N ASN A 10 -23.47 -12.37 3.14
CA ASN A 10 -23.63 -11.04 2.52
C ASN A 10 -22.35 -10.48 1.93
N LEU A 11 -21.45 -11.37 1.44
CA LEU A 11 -20.18 -11.04 0.81
C LEU A 11 -19.21 -10.31 1.76
N ARG A 12 -19.31 -10.60 3.07
CA ARG A 12 -18.41 -10.08 4.11
C ARG A 12 -17.55 -11.21 4.68
N THR A 13 -16.26 -10.94 4.87
CA THR A 13 -15.36 -11.85 5.57
C THR A 13 -14.76 -11.15 6.78
N VAL A 14 -14.38 -11.94 7.80
CA VAL A 14 -13.63 -11.48 8.97
C VAL A 14 -12.32 -12.24 9.00
N CYS A 15 -11.22 -11.52 9.02
CA CYS A 15 -9.87 -12.07 8.98
C CYS A 15 -9.18 -11.81 10.32
N THR A 16 -8.61 -12.85 10.92
CA THR A 16 -7.90 -12.75 12.18
C THR A 16 -6.43 -13.11 11.98
N HIS A 17 -5.55 -12.20 12.36
CA HIS A 17 -4.11 -12.45 12.34
C HIS A 17 -3.76 -13.39 13.49
N GLN A 18 -3.19 -14.55 13.19
CA GLN A 18 -3.01 -15.61 14.18
C GLN A 18 -2.12 -15.21 15.36
N ARG A 19 -1.02 -14.55 15.05
CA ARG A 19 -0.03 -14.20 16.08
C ARG A 19 -0.51 -13.11 17.04
N SER A 20 -1.17 -12.07 16.54
CA SER A 20 -1.55 -10.89 17.33
C SER A 20 -3.01 -10.84 17.72
N GLY A 21 -3.88 -11.61 17.04
CA GLY A 21 -5.32 -11.50 17.24
C GLY A 21 -5.95 -10.28 16.57
N SER A 22 -5.18 -9.49 15.83
CA SER A 22 -5.70 -8.33 15.09
C SER A 22 -6.72 -8.78 14.05
N VAL A 23 -7.80 -8.02 13.90
CA VAL A 23 -8.93 -8.37 13.04
C VAL A 23 -9.15 -7.29 11.99
N ILE A 24 -9.39 -7.73 10.75
CA ILE A 24 -9.86 -6.87 9.68
C ILE A 24 -11.07 -7.53 9.01
N GLU A 25 -11.94 -6.70 8.43
CA GLU A 25 -13.10 -7.17 7.69
C GLU A 25 -12.99 -6.78 6.23
N THR A 26 -13.57 -7.59 5.34
CA THR A 26 -13.67 -7.24 3.91
C THR A 26 -15.11 -7.28 3.45
N ASP A 27 -15.43 -6.45 2.46
CA ASP A 27 -16.72 -6.45 1.76
C ASP A 27 -16.48 -6.51 0.26
N ALA A 28 -17.36 -7.18 -0.47
CA ALA A 28 -17.39 -6.98 -1.91
C ALA A 28 -17.78 -5.51 -2.19
N PRO A 29 -17.22 -4.91 -3.25
CA PRO A 29 -17.57 -3.54 -3.59
C PRO A 29 -19.01 -3.41 -4.07
N VAL A 30 -19.56 -2.20 -4.01
CA VAL A 30 -20.95 -1.91 -4.40
C VAL A 30 -21.20 -2.29 -5.86
N ASP A 31 -20.25 -2.05 -6.76
CA ASP A 31 -20.36 -2.40 -8.17
C ASP A 31 -20.28 -3.91 -8.44
N ASN A 32 -20.04 -4.71 -7.40
CA ASN A 32 -20.01 -6.17 -7.45
C ASN A 32 -20.93 -6.79 -6.40
N ASN A 33 -22.11 -6.18 -6.20
CA ASN A 33 -23.19 -6.62 -5.32
C ASN A 33 -22.86 -6.65 -3.83
N GLY A 34 -21.80 -6.01 -3.41
CA GLY A 34 -21.36 -5.96 -2.02
C GLY A 34 -21.85 -4.73 -1.27
N LYS A 35 -21.64 -4.73 0.05
CA LYS A 35 -21.99 -3.60 0.91
C LYS A 35 -21.06 -2.39 0.73
N GLY A 36 -19.79 -2.63 0.37
CA GLY A 36 -18.80 -1.58 0.16
C GLY A 36 -18.47 -0.78 1.40
N GLU A 37 -18.72 -1.30 2.60
CA GLU A 37 -18.47 -0.60 3.86
C GLU A 37 -17.09 -0.87 4.43
N ARG A 38 -16.37 -1.81 3.85
CA ARG A 38 -15.02 -2.20 4.23
C ARG A 38 -14.15 -2.29 2.97
N PHE A 39 -12.84 -2.42 3.17
CA PHE A 39 -11.95 -2.70 2.05
C PHE A 39 -12.40 -3.95 1.31
N SER A 40 -12.43 -3.91 -0.02
CA SER A 40 -12.57 -5.14 -0.80
C SER A 40 -11.24 -5.91 -0.78
N PRO A 41 -11.24 -7.20 -1.13
CA PRO A 41 -9.98 -7.95 -1.25
C PRO A 41 -8.96 -7.29 -2.20
N THR A 42 -9.42 -6.76 -3.34
CA THR A 42 -8.51 -6.07 -4.26
C THR A 42 -8.05 -4.71 -3.73
N ASP A 43 -8.89 -4.00 -2.95
CA ASP A 43 -8.46 -2.81 -2.21
C ASP A 43 -7.31 -3.14 -1.26
N LEU A 44 -7.40 -4.29 -0.56
CA LEU A 44 -6.35 -4.73 0.35
C LEU A 44 -5.04 -5.03 -0.38
N VAL A 45 -5.11 -5.63 -1.56
CA VAL A 45 -3.90 -5.89 -2.38
C VAL A 45 -3.22 -4.58 -2.73
N ALA A 46 -3.98 -3.60 -3.23
CA ALA A 46 -3.43 -2.29 -3.60
C ALA A 46 -2.87 -1.55 -2.37
N THR A 47 -3.61 -1.59 -1.26
CA THR A 47 -3.18 -0.96 0.00
C THR A 47 -1.94 -1.64 0.57
N ALA A 48 -1.87 -2.99 0.50
CA ALA A 48 -0.72 -3.75 0.94
C ALA A 48 0.56 -3.32 0.20
N LEU A 49 0.46 -3.04 -1.10
CA LEU A 49 1.60 -2.53 -1.86
C LEU A 49 2.12 -1.22 -1.27
N GLY A 50 1.23 -0.28 -1.00
CA GLY A 50 1.61 1.01 -0.40
C GLY A 50 2.22 0.86 0.99
N THR A 51 1.63 0.01 1.84
CA THR A 51 2.17 -0.23 3.19
C THR A 51 3.53 -0.91 3.12
N CYS A 52 3.72 -1.83 2.20
CA CYS A 52 5.00 -2.52 2.02
C CYS A 52 6.09 -1.56 1.55
N MET A 53 5.80 -0.73 0.55
CA MET A 53 6.71 0.30 0.08
C MET A 53 7.14 1.22 1.23
N MET A 54 6.15 1.69 2.01
CA MET A 54 6.43 2.59 3.13
C MET A 54 7.29 1.94 4.20
N THR A 55 7.03 0.66 4.48
CA THR A 55 7.81 -0.09 5.49
C THR A 55 9.28 -0.21 5.07
N ILE A 56 9.53 -0.56 3.81
CA ILE A 56 10.91 -0.66 3.30
C ILE A 56 11.58 0.71 3.29
N MET A 57 10.88 1.76 2.88
CA MET A 57 11.40 3.13 2.97
C MET A 57 11.75 3.49 4.43
N GLY A 58 10.88 3.13 5.38
CA GLY A 58 11.11 3.36 6.80
C GLY A 58 12.35 2.67 7.32
N MET A 59 12.60 1.44 6.89
CA MET A 59 13.82 0.70 7.25
C MET A 59 15.07 1.42 6.74
N ARG A 60 15.07 1.87 5.48
CA ARG A 60 16.20 2.61 4.91
C ARG A 60 16.39 3.97 5.57
N ALA A 61 15.29 4.67 5.84
CA ALA A 61 15.33 5.96 6.53
C ALA A 61 15.97 5.83 7.91
N ARG A 62 15.63 4.75 8.64
CA ARG A 62 16.21 4.48 9.95
C ARG A 62 17.74 4.36 9.87
N GLU A 63 18.24 3.68 8.85
CA GLU A 63 19.70 3.54 8.62
C GLU A 63 20.35 4.91 8.36
N MET A 64 19.62 5.83 7.73
CA MET A 64 20.09 7.18 7.42
C MET A 64 19.75 8.19 8.52
N LYS A 65 19.16 7.73 9.64
CA LYS A 65 18.72 8.57 10.76
C LYS A 65 17.70 9.62 10.34
N LEU A 66 16.83 9.26 9.40
CA LEU A 66 15.71 10.08 8.98
C LEU A 66 14.42 9.59 9.62
N ASN A 67 13.53 10.50 9.96
CA ASN A 67 12.22 10.18 10.52
C ASN A 67 11.14 10.43 9.48
N LEU A 68 10.49 9.35 9.02
CA LEU A 68 9.39 9.42 8.05
C LEU A 68 8.02 9.43 8.69
N GLU A 69 7.93 9.59 10.02
CA GLU A 69 6.65 9.63 10.70
C GLU A 69 5.77 10.74 10.12
N GLY A 70 4.52 10.40 9.80
CA GLY A 70 3.57 11.34 9.22
C GLY A 70 3.50 11.33 7.70
N VAL A 71 4.31 10.52 7.02
CA VAL A 71 4.17 10.35 5.55
C VAL A 71 2.78 9.79 5.26
N LYS A 72 2.08 10.43 4.33
CA LYS A 72 0.77 9.99 3.86
C LYS A 72 0.90 9.43 2.46
N ILE A 73 0.26 8.28 2.22
CA ILE A 73 0.21 7.68 0.89
C ILE A 73 -1.24 7.61 0.45
N GLU A 74 -1.53 8.16 -0.70
CA GLU A 74 -2.82 8.00 -1.37
C GLU A 74 -2.69 6.87 -2.38
N VAL A 75 -3.61 5.91 -2.32
CA VAL A 75 -3.59 4.71 -3.16
C VAL A 75 -4.82 4.70 -4.03
N GLU A 76 -4.64 4.59 -5.34
CA GLU A 76 -5.72 4.43 -6.29
C GLU A 76 -5.57 3.10 -7.00
N LYS A 77 -6.58 2.26 -6.90
CA LYS A 77 -6.64 0.97 -7.56
C LYS A 77 -7.34 1.11 -8.91
N ILE A 78 -6.72 0.61 -9.98
CA ILE A 78 -7.28 0.60 -11.32
C ILE A 78 -7.64 -0.83 -11.68
N MET A 79 -8.90 -1.07 -12.01
CA MET A 79 -9.41 -2.39 -12.40
C MET A 79 -9.61 -2.48 -13.90
N LYS A 80 -9.60 -3.69 -14.43
CA LYS A 80 -10.05 -3.98 -15.80
C LYS A 80 -10.85 -5.28 -15.83
N ALA A 81 -11.63 -5.44 -16.90
CA ALA A 81 -12.51 -6.60 -17.09
C ALA A 81 -11.86 -7.68 -17.97
N ASP A 82 -12.51 -8.82 -18.06
CA ASP A 82 -12.26 -9.94 -18.98
C ASP A 82 -10.85 -10.55 -18.89
N PRO A 83 -10.44 -11.13 -17.76
CA PRO A 83 -11.17 -11.26 -16.51
C PRO A 83 -11.02 -10.02 -15.61
N ARG A 84 -11.97 -9.85 -14.67
CA ARG A 84 -11.90 -8.76 -13.67
C ARG A 84 -10.63 -8.92 -12.83
N ARG A 85 -9.79 -7.89 -12.84
CA ARG A 85 -8.51 -7.90 -12.14
C ARG A 85 -7.95 -6.49 -11.96
N ILE A 86 -6.96 -6.38 -11.08
CA ILE A 86 -6.22 -5.13 -10.93
C ILE A 86 -5.32 -4.97 -12.17
N SER A 87 -5.43 -3.83 -12.85
CA SER A 87 -4.57 -3.48 -13.98
C SER A 87 -3.51 -2.45 -13.61
N GLY A 88 -3.73 -1.70 -12.54
CA GLY A 88 -2.77 -0.69 -12.10
C GLY A 88 -3.00 -0.26 -10.67
N VAL A 89 -1.97 0.31 -10.07
CA VAL A 89 -2.02 0.96 -8.76
C VAL A 89 -1.23 2.26 -8.87
N ASN A 90 -1.90 3.36 -8.54
CA ASN A 90 -1.26 4.67 -8.47
C ASN A 90 -1.04 5.01 -7.01
N LEU A 91 0.19 5.35 -6.64
CA LEU A 91 0.54 5.69 -5.27
C LEU A 91 1.18 7.07 -5.25
N THR A 92 0.63 7.96 -4.42
CA THR A 92 1.16 9.30 -4.23
C THR A 92 1.62 9.45 -2.79
N PHE A 93 2.91 9.73 -2.63
CA PHE A 93 3.56 9.86 -1.32
C PHE A 93 3.69 11.35 -0.99
N HIS A 94 3.12 11.76 0.14
CA HIS A 94 3.20 13.11 0.66
C HIS A 94 4.07 13.12 1.91
N PHE A 95 5.20 13.81 1.83
CA PHE A 95 6.15 13.88 2.93
C PHE A 95 5.90 15.12 3.78
N PRO A 96 6.02 15.02 5.12
CA PRO A 96 5.78 16.16 5.99
C PRO A 96 6.84 17.26 5.78
N ASP A 97 6.42 18.52 6.00
CA ASP A 97 7.29 19.70 5.82
C ASP A 97 8.53 19.65 6.71
N SER A 98 8.43 18.96 7.84
CA SER A 98 9.54 18.82 8.79
C SER A 98 10.65 17.91 8.29
N LEU A 99 10.37 17.08 7.29
CA LEU A 99 11.36 16.14 6.75
C LEU A 99 12.30 16.86 5.78
N GLN A 100 13.59 16.81 6.07
CA GLN A 100 14.63 17.38 5.22
C GLN A 100 15.50 16.28 4.66
N VAL A 101 15.50 16.16 3.33
CA VAL A 101 16.30 15.15 2.60
C VAL A 101 17.09 15.84 1.49
N ASP A 102 18.29 15.34 1.25
CA ASP A 102 19.07 15.74 0.08
C ASP A 102 18.70 14.84 -1.12
N GLU A 103 19.25 15.16 -2.29
CA GLU A 103 18.94 14.41 -3.51
C GLU A 103 19.38 12.95 -3.45
N ASP A 104 20.51 12.66 -2.79
CA ASP A 104 21.00 11.29 -2.65
C ASP A 104 20.10 10.45 -1.73
N GLN A 105 19.68 11.01 -0.60
CA GLN A 105 18.76 10.37 0.32
C GLN A 105 17.41 10.09 -0.35
N LYS A 106 16.90 11.07 -1.09
CA LYS A 106 15.66 10.95 -1.86
C LYS A 106 15.76 9.78 -2.85
N ALA A 107 16.84 9.72 -3.62
CA ALA A 107 17.04 8.65 -4.60
C ALA A 107 17.08 7.26 -3.93
N VAL A 108 17.75 7.14 -2.79
CA VAL A 108 17.83 5.89 -2.02
C VAL A 108 16.44 5.46 -1.55
N LEU A 109 15.65 6.39 -1.03
CA LEU A 109 14.30 6.08 -0.50
C LEU A 109 13.33 5.70 -1.64
N GLU A 110 13.37 6.42 -2.76
CA GLU A 110 12.52 6.10 -3.91
C GLU A 110 12.87 4.71 -4.48
N HIS A 111 14.17 4.40 -4.58
CA HIS A 111 14.61 3.08 -5.02
C HIS A 111 14.11 1.99 -4.06
N ALA A 112 14.22 2.22 -2.75
CA ALA A 112 13.79 1.27 -1.74
C ALA A 112 12.31 0.92 -1.88
N ALA A 113 11.46 1.90 -2.15
CA ALA A 113 10.02 1.69 -2.34
C ALA A 113 9.74 0.64 -3.43
N HIS A 114 10.53 0.63 -4.49
CA HIS A 114 10.35 -0.28 -5.62
C HIS A 114 10.95 -1.67 -5.41
N THR A 115 11.58 -1.93 -4.26
CA THR A 115 12.21 -3.22 -3.94
C THR A 115 11.45 -4.00 -2.86
N CYS A 116 10.21 -3.62 -2.57
CA CYS A 116 9.45 -4.26 -1.50
C CYS A 116 8.93 -5.65 -1.93
N PRO A 117 8.79 -6.58 -0.98
CA PRO A 117 8.33 -7.95 -1.29
C PRO A 117 6.98 -8.01 -2.00
N VAL A 118 6.03 -7.15 -1.66
CA VAL A 118 4.72 -7.14 -2.34
C VAL A 118 4.89 -6.74 -3.81
N MET A 119 5.78 -5.79 -4.11
CA MET A 119 6.07 -5.40 -5.49
C MET A 119 6.52 -6.59 -6.34
N TYR A 120 7.34 -7.48 -5.76
CA TYR A 120 7.80 -8.69 -6.44
C TYR A 120 6.77 -9.81 -6.47
N SER A 121 5.70 -9.70 -5.70
CA SER A 121 4.71 -10.77 -5.53
C SER A 121 3.44 -10.55 -6.35
N ILE A 122 3.16 -9.32 -6.77
CA ILE A 122 1.98 -9.02 -7.59
C ILE A 122 2.23 -9.39 -9.05
N HIS A 123 1.15 -9.52 -9.82
CA HIS A 123 1.24 -9.89 -11.23
C HIS A 123 2.07 -8.83 -11.99
N PRO A 124 3.01 -9.26 -12.85
CA PRO A 124 3.89 -8.30 -13.56
C PRO A 124 3.15 -7.38 -14.54
N ASP A 125 1.94 -7.72 -14.96
CA ASP A 125 1.13 -6.87 -15.83
C ASP A 125 0.46 -5.71 -15.08
N ILE A 126 0.50 -5.71 -13.74
CA ILE A 126 -0.02 -4.59 -12.96
C ILE A 126 0.93 -3.41 -13.12
N ARG A 127 0.41 -2.30 -13.66
CA ARG A 127 1.19 -1.08 -13.80
C ARG A 127 1.22 -0.33 -12.49
N VAL A 128 2.40 -0.21 -11.90
CA VAL A 128 2.61 0.52 -10.64
C VAL A 128 3.20 1.89 -10.95
N ASN A 129 2.45 2.94 -10.64
CA ASN A 129 2.89 4.32 -10.83
C ASN A 129 3.05 4.99 -9.47
N THR A 130 4.21 5.57 -9.22
CA THR A 130 4.52 6.26 -7.98
C THR A 130 4.81 7.72 -8.25
N LEU A 131 4.32 8.58 -7.35
CA LEU A 131 4.61 10.00 -7.37
C LEU A 131 5.04 10.40 -5.96
N PHE A 132 6.22 10.99 -5.83
CA PHE A 132 6.78 11.37 -4.54
C PHE A 132 6.82 12.90 -4.45
N HIS A 133 6.03 13.46 -3.53
CA HIS A 133 6.02 14.89 -3.26
C HIS A 133 6.94 15.18 -2.08
N TRP A 134 8.21 15.40 -2.40
CA TRP A 134 9.22 15.78 -1.42
C TRP A 134 9.15 17.28 -1.18
N ASN A 135 9.34 17.66 0.09
CA ASN A 135 9.61 19.05 0.41
C ASN A 135 11.10 19.29 0.19
N ILE A 136 11.43 19.89 -0.95
CA ILE A 136 12.82 20.14 -1.31
C ILE A 136 13.28 21.37 -0.54
N LEU A 137 14.42 21.24 0.15
CA LEU A 137 15.14 22.40 0.64
C LEU A 137 15.66 23.17 -0.58
N THR A 138 14.99 24.26 -0.90
CA THR A 138 15.59 25.25 -1.79
C THR A 138 16.68 25.96 -1.01
N ALA A 139 17.87 25.79 -1.47
CA ALA A 139 19.01 26.51 -0.88
C ALA A 139 18.83 28.02 -1.08
#